data_4406d1ba72ad03955632014dbb2ae755
#
_entry.id   4406d1ba72ad03955632014dbb2ae755
#
_cell.length_a   1.000
_cell.length_b   1.000
_cell.length_c   1.000
_cell.angle_alpha   90.00
_cell.angle_beta   90.00
_cell.angle_gamma   90.00
#
_symmetry.space_group_name_H-M   'P 1'
#
loop_
_entity.id
_entity.type
_entity.pdbx_description
1 polymer ?
#
loop_
_entity_poly.entity_id
_entity_poly.type
_entity_poly.pdbx_seq_one_letter_code
_entity_poly.pdbx_strand_id
1 'polypeptide(L)'
;MRTRAFVVLAFLCAGLPCAARDASWKLAALIYPNECRPALTVPGGSIDVLVRGAEGESEIPGALFRREALHPLRLRATGAQEPDGARWFRTAVPTDAQAGAYALEVRLPGRTDRNSRSLFVFNEMPTEYEIAQVTDTHVGSWSRSATPMLEAVTKQVNHAKPLLVLITGDVTNGGTAEEYQTFLRMLNRFEAPTFVCAGNHDRHNPTLDSAYVDYCGEPSYFFDVGQDRFVACDMEFRWTDWQRHPQWLGVADALRGGPSTRWRIVFSHRYEPGMSYHFQRYLCESRVSAFLSGHWHWDFVGKFSGGTKWVATAASVNGYWRMFRIGPEGIAVEALQGPATPTPP
;
A
#
# COMPACT_ATOMS: atom_id res chain seq x y z
N MET A 1 -22.34 6.28 -31.66
CA MET A 1 -22.22 5.84 -30.26
C MET A 1 -21.69 4.42 -30.28
N ARG A 2 -20.41 4.22 -29.99
CA ARG A 2 -19.81 2.88 -29.82
C ARG A 2 -19.63 2.66 -28.33
N THR A 3 -20.50 1.86 -27.76
CA THR A 3 -20.40 1.39 -26.37
C THR A 3 -19.15 0.51 -26.26
N ARG A 4 -18.06 1.02 -25.70
CA ARG A 4 -16.90 0.21 -25.36
C ARG A 4 -17.24 -0.56 -24.09
N ALA A 5 -17.35 -1.87 -24.21
CA ALA A 5 -17.48 -2.75 -23.07
C ALA A 5 -16.19 -2.72 -22.26
N PHE A 6 -16.26 -2.20 -21.02
CA PHE A 6 -15.20 -2.33 -20.03
C PHE A 6 -15.14 -3.81 -19.61
N VAL A 7 -14.04 -4.48 -19.90
CA VAL A 7 -13.77 -5.80 -19.33
C VAL A 7 -13.24 -5.59 -17.93
N VAL A 8 -14.15 -5.44 -16.97
CA VAL A 8 -13.81 -5.50 -15.55
C VAL A 8 -13.68 -6.97 -15.18
N LEU A 9 -12.46 -7.46 -15.02
CA LEU A 9 -12.23 -8.80 -14.47
C LEU A 9 -12.60 -8.79 -12.99
N ALA A 10 -13.72 -9.44 -12.66
CA ALA A 10 -14.12 -9.68 -11.29
C ALA A 10 -13.13 -10.65 -10.62
N PHE A 11 -12.39 -10.18 -9.63
CA PHE A 11 -11.64 -11.04 -8.74
C PHE A 11 -12.62 -11.75 -7.81
N LEU A 12 -13.02 -12.97 -8.16
CA LEU A 12 -13.75 -13.87 -7.26
C LEU A 12 -12.75 -14.46 -6.26
N CYS A 13 -12.45 -13.70 -5.20
CA CYS A 13 -11.78 -14.24 -4.02
C CYS A 13 -12.81 -14.92 -3.11
N ALA A 14 -13.32 -16.08 -3.51
CA ALA A 14 -14.04 -16.94 -2.58
C ALA A 14 -13.06 -17.55 -1.58
N GLY A 15 -13.25 -17.21 -0.29
CA GLY A 15 -12.48 -17.54 0.89
C GLY A 15 -11.70 -18.83 0.88
N LEU A 16 -10.37 -18.68 0.88
CA LEU A 16 -9.48 -19.69 1.40
C LEU A 16 -9.02 -19.22 2.77
N PRO A 17 -8.82 -20.11 3.75
CA PRO A 17 -7.99 -19.78 4.89
C PRO A 17 -6.58 -19.55 4.35
N CYS A 18 -6.23 -18.28 4.07
CA CYS A 18 -4.87 -17.91 3.80
C CYS A 18 -4.10 -18.26 5.07
N ALA A 19 -3.09 -19.12 4.97
CA ALA A 19 -2.17 -19.33 6.08
C ALA A 19 -1.59 -17.95 6.38
N ALA A 20 -2.12 -17.31 7.42
CA ALA A 20 -1.64 -16.04 7.91
C ALA A 20 -0.16 -16.18 8.29
N ARG A 21 0.55 -15.06 8.37
CA ARG A 21 1.79 -14.96 9.13
C ARG A 21 1.62 -15.72 10.45
N ASP A 22 2.70 -16.01 11.16
CA ASP A 22 2.59 -16.60 12.48
C ASP A 22 1.59 -15.84 13.39
N ALA A 23 1.29 -16.40 14.55
CA ALA A 23 0.29 -15.81 15.45
C ALA A 23 0.60 -14.36 15.88
N SER A 24 1.84 -13.88 15.72
CA SER A 24 2.25 -12.51 16.04
C SER A 24 1.83 -11.49 14.96
N TRP A 25 1.63 -11.93 13.73
CA TRP A 25 1.40 -11.08 12.57
C TRP A 25 2.54 -10.10 12.24
N LYS A 26 3.66 -10.18 12.93
CA LYS A 26 4.84 -9.37 12.64
C LYS A 26 5.55 -9.87 11.37
N LEU A 27 6.21 -8.96 10.68
CA LEU A 27 7.13 -9.31 9.59
C LEU A 27 8.33 -10.05 10.19
N ALA A 28 8.59 -11.25 9.71
CA ALA A 28 9.67 -12.09 10.21
C ALA A 28 10.89 -12.05 9.26
N ALA A 29 11.02 -13.06 8.38
CA ALA A 29 12.10 -13.09 7.39
C ALA A 29 11.71 -12.35 6.11
N LEU A 30 10.51 -12.58 5.60
CA LEU A 30 9.99 -11.96 4.40
C LEU A 30 9.43 -10.57 4.73
N ILE A 31 10.20 -9.53 4.43
CA ILE A 31 9.84 -8.13 4.73
C ILE A 31 9.00 -7.54 3.60
N TYR A 32 9.42 -7.75 2.35
CA TYR A 32 8.73 -7.28 1.15
C TYR A 32 8.76 -8.38 0.08
N PRO A 33 7.67 -8.57 -0.67
CA PRO A 33 6.36 -7.92 -0.53
C PRO A 33 5.56 -8.46 0.65
N ASN A 34 4.62 -7.63 1.14
CA ASN A 34 3.73 -7.98 2.24
C ASN A 34 2.31 -7.45 2.01
N GLU A 35 1.38 -7.70 2.92
CA GLU A 35 -0.03 -7.35 2.76
C GLU A 35 -0.27 -5.84 2.71
N CYS A 36 0.57 -5.04 3.40
CA CYS A 36 0.49 -3.57 3.42
C CYS A 36 1.23 -2.91 2.25
N ARG A 37 2.12 -3.67 1.59
CA ARG A 37 2.92 -3.25 0.45
C ARG A 37 3.09 -4.44 -0.50
N PRO A 38 2.05 -4.82 -1.25
CA PRO A 38 2.16 -5.93 -2.19
C PRO A 38 3.00 -5.57 -3.41
N ALA A 39 3.56 -6.60 -4.07
CA ALA A 39 4.16 -6.45 -5.39
C ALA A 39 3.06 -6.57 -6.46
N LEU A 40 3.18 -5.79 -7.53
CA LEU A 40 2.31 -5.84 -8.72
C LEU A 40 3.14 -6.32 -9.91
N THR A 41 2.62 -7.26 -10.69
CA THR A 41 3.33 -7.79 -11.85
C THR A 41 2.38 -8.38 -12.88
N VAL A 42 2.95 -8.87 -13.98
CA VAL A 42 2.28 -9.64 -15.02
C VAL A 42 2.94 -11.03 -15.16
N PRO A 43 2.31 -12.02 -15.81
CA PRO A 43 2.96 -13.31 -16.09
C PRO A 43 4.30 -13.11 -16.81
N GLY A 44 5.34 -13.79 -16.36
CA GLY A 44 6.71 -13.62 -16.86
C GLY A 44 7.44 -12.37 -16.38
N GLY A 45 6.78 -11.46 -15.67
CA GLY A 45 7.43 -10.30 -15.05
C GLY A 45 8.31 -10.70 -13.88
N SER A 46 9.15 -9.79 -13.41
CA SER A 46 9.99 -9.99 -12.23
C SER A 46 9.52 -9.17 -11.04
N ILE A 47 9.83 -9.68 -9.85
CA ILE A 47 9.60 -8.97 -8.58
C ILE A 47 10.88 -8.93 -7.78
N ASP A 48 11.04 -7.85 -7.00
CA ASP A 48 12.06 -7.76 -5.97
C ASP A 48 11.49 -8.26 -4.64
N VAL A 49 12.34 -8.87 -3.82
CA VAL A 49 11.96 -9.48 -2.55
C VAL A 49 13.02 -9.11 -1.51
N LEU A 50 12.60 -8.54 -0.39
CA LEU A 50 13.48 -8.19 0.74
C LEU A 50 13.38 -9.26 1.82
N VAL A 51 14.52 -9.86 2.18
CA VAL A 51 14.58 -10.98 3.11
C VAL A 51 15.64 -10.72 4.19
N ARG A 52 15.26 -10.91 5.45
CA ARG A 52 16.13 -10.84 6.63
C ARG A 52 16.62 -12.24 7.01
N GLY A 53 17.86 -12.36 7.45
CA GLY A 53 18.46 -13.63 7.86
C GLY A 53 18.85 -14.53 6.68
N ALA A 54 19.19 -13.90 5.54
CA ALA A 54 19.68 -14.56 4.34
C ALA A 54 21.14 -14.13 4.03
N GLU A 55 21.92 -13.90 5.07
CA GLU A 55 23.31 -13.45 4.96
C GLU A 55 24.14 -14.54 4.24
N GLY A 56 24.93 -14.11 3.26
CA GLY A 56 25.79 -15.02 2.48
C GLY A 56 25.08 -15.80 1.37
N GLU A 57 23.75 -15.89 1.37
CA GLU A 57 23.02 -16.64 0.36
C GLU A 57 23.00 -15.90 -0.99
N SER A 58 23.43 -16.57 -2.06
CA SER A 58 23.34 -16.05 -3.43
C SER A 58 21.99 -16.37 -4.09
N GLU A 59 21.33 -17.43 -3.64
CA GLU A 59 20.01 -17.88 -4.10
C GLU A 59 19.27 -18.53 -2.92
N ILE A 60 17.98 -18.24 -2.78
CA ILE A 60 17.09 -18.90 -1.81
C ILE A 60 15.87 -19.50 -2.51
N PRO A 61 15.34 -20.63 -2.07
CA PRO A 61 14.11 -21.18 -2.58
C PRO A 61 12.90 -20.41 -2.07
N GLY A 62 11.87 -20.32 -2.90
CA GLY A 62 10.57 -19.74 -2.56
C GLY A 62 9.43 -20.42 -3.31
N ALA A 63 8.23 -19.94 -3.10
CA ALA A 63 7.07 -20.38 -3.85
C ALA A 63 5.96 -19.35 -3.86
N LEU A 64 5.16 -19.32 -4.92
CA LEU A 64 3.89 -18.62 -4.98
C LEU A 64 2.74 -19.60 -4.76
N PHE A 65 1.79 -19.19 -3.94
CA PHE A 65 0.59 -19.97 -3.65
C PHE A 65 -0.66 -19.19 -4.03
N ARG A 66 -1.52 -19.84 -4.79
CA ARG A 66 -2.84 -19.33 -5.12
C ARG A 66 -3.83 -20.51 -5.18
N ARG A 67 -4.78 -20.57 -4.23
CA ARG A 67 -5.66 -21.74 -4.06
C ARG A 67 -4.83 -23.03 -3.92
N GLU A 68 -5.05 -24.00 -4.79
CA GLU A 68 -4.29 -25.27 -4.81
C GLU A 68 -3.04 -25.21 -5.68
N ALA A 69 -2.86 -24.12 -6.45
CA ALA A 69 -1.70 -23.95 -7.31
C ALA A 69 -0.46 -23.50 -6.50
N LEU A 70 0.64 -24.17 -6.74
CA LEU A 70 1.95 -23.88 -6.19
C LEU A 70 2.94 -23.71 -7.33
N HIS A 71 3.57 -22.54 -7.38
CA HIS A 71 4.64 -22.26 -8.34
C HIS A 71 5.96 -22.13 -7.60
N PRO A 72 6.89 -23.09 -7.74
CA PRO A 72 8.20 -22.97 -7.12
C PRO A 72 9.00 -21.80 -7.73
N LEU A 73 9.73 -21.10 -6.89
CA LEU A 73 10.57 -19.97 -7.28
C LEU A 73 12.02 -20.17 -6.85
N ARG A 74 12.91 -19.48 -7.54
CA ARG A 74 14.30 -19.26 -7.13
C ARG A 74 14.57 -17.77 -7.07
N LEU A 75 14.88 -17.29 -5.88
CA LEU A 75 15.15 -15.90 -5.60
C LEU A 75 16.66 -15.69 -5.61
N ARG A 76 17.17 -14.89 -6.55
CA ARG A 76 18.60 -14.61 -6.71
C ARG A 76 18.97 -13.28 -6.08
N ALA A 77 20.04 -13.26 -5.29
CA ALA A 77 20.54 -12.06 -4.66
C ALA A 77 20.90 -11.00 -5.71
N THR A 78 20.46 -9.75 -5.48
CA THR A 78 20.77 -8.61 -6.36
C THR A 78 22.10 -7.94 -6.00
N GLY A 79 22.66 -8.25 -4.83
CA GLY A 79 23.83 -7.58 -4.25
C GLY A 79 23.48 -6.40 -3.38
N ALA A 80 22.24 -5.88 -3.43
CA ALA A 80 21.79 -4.79 -2.56
C ALA A 80 21.43 -5.33 -1.16
N GLN A 81 21.74 -4.52 -0.14
CA GLN A 81 21.51 -4.83 1.27
C GLN A 81 21.04 -3.58 2.01
N GLU A 82 20.10 -3.78 2.94
CA GLU A 82 19.63 -2.73 3.84
C GLU A 82 20.58 -2.58 5.05
N PRO A 83 20.54 -1.43 5.75
CA PRO A 83 21.38 -1.19 6.93
C PRO A 83 21.19 -2.20 8.07
N ASP A 84 20.01 -2.81 8.20
CA ASP A 84 19.69 -3.84 9.19
C ASP A 84 20.15 -5.26 8.80
N GLY A 85 20.84 -5.38 7.65
CA GLY A 85 21.34 -6.66 7.14
C GLY A 85 20.36 -7.38 6.21
N ALA A 86 19.11 -6.93 6.06
CA ALA A 86 18.18 -7.53 5.12
C ALA A 86 18.69 -7.37 3.67
N ARG A 87 18.45 -8.38 2.83
CA ARG A 87 19.01 -8.46 1.48
C ARG A 87 17.93 -8.50 0.42
N TRP A 88 18.21 -7.84 -0.68
CA TRP A 88 17.33 -7.84 -1.84
C TRP A 88 17.63 -9.03 -2.75
N PHE A 89 16.58 -9.72 -3.11
CA PHE A 89 16.55 -10.79 -4.09
C PHE A 89 15.62 -10.41 -5.25
N ARG A 90 15.79 -11.06 -6.38
CA ARG A 90 14.90 -10.94 -7.55
C ARG A 90 14.49 -12.31 -8.04
N THR A 91 13.24 -12.44 -8.47
CA THR A 91 12.72 -13.65 -9.09
C THR A 91 11.76 -13.31 -10.22
N ALA A 92 11.67 -14.21 -11.20
CA ALA A 92 10.65 -14.13 -12.25
C ALA A 92 9.36 -14.83 -11.77
N VAL A 93 8.24 -14.22 -12.07
CA VAL A 93 6.92 -14.84 -11.91
C VAL A 93 6.67 -15.77 -13.10
N PRO A 94 6.16 -16.98 -12.91
CA PRO A 94 5.91 -17.92 -14.00
C PRO A 94 5.04 -17.32 -15.11
N THR A 95 5.34 -17.67 -16.35
CA THR A 95 4.61 -17.17 -17.53
C THR A 95 3.18 -17.70 -17.62
N ASP A 96 2.89 -18.80 -16.95
CA ASP A 96 1.57 -19.42 -16.82
C ASP A 96 0.82 -18.99 -15.55
N ALA A 97 1.38 -18.06 -14.76
CA ALA A 97 0.72 -17.53 -13.56
C ALA A 97 -0.58 -16.81 -13.96
N GLN A 98 -1.69 -17.25 -13.40
CA GLN A 98 -3.00 -16.65 -13.66
C GLN A 98 -3.15 -15.34 -12.90
N ALA A 99 -3.93 -14.40 -13.44
CA ALA A 99 -4.26 -13.16 -12.76
C ALA A 99 -4.94 -13.41 -11.39
N GLY A 100 -4.51 -12.66 -10.37
CA GLY A 100 -5.06 -12.75 -9.02
C GLY A 100 -4.04 -12.50 -7.91
N ALA A 101 -4.51 -12.64 -6.68
CA ALA A 101 -3.68 -12.51 -5.48
C ALA A 101 -2.95 -13.82 -5.16
N TYR A 102 -1.68 -13.69 -4.78
CA TYR A 102 -0.81 -14.79 -4.37
C TYR A 102 -0.22 -14.53 -2.98
N ALA A 103 0.03 -15.59 -2.24
CA ALA A 103 0.95 -15.57 -1.13
C ALA A 103 2.37 -15.88 -1.64
N LEU A 104 3.36 -15.17 -1.13
CA LEU A 104 4.77 -15.47 -1.35
C LEU A 104 5.36 -16.13 -0.12
N GLU A 105 6.08 -17.23 -0.33
CA GLU A 105 6.83 -17.95 0.68
C GLU A 105 8.33 -17.91 0.34
N VAL A 106 9.15 -17.77 1.37
CA VAL A 106 10.61 -17.94 1.30
C VAL A 106 11.04 -19.01 2.28
N ARG A 107 12.07 -19.78 1.89
CA ARG A 107 12.62 -20.88 2.71
C ARG A 107 14.08 -20.59 3.02
N LEU A 108 14.38 -20.45 4.29
CA LEU A 108 15.72 -20.25 4.82
C LEU A 108 16.13 -21.48 5.65
N PRO A 109 17.43 -21.66 5.93
CA PRO A 109 17.86 -22.71 6.84
C PRO A 109 17.08 -22.68 8.17
N GLY A 110 16.38 -23.77 8.48
CA GLY A 110 15.62 -23.92 9.73
C GLY A 110 14.30 -23.14 9.84
N ARG A 111 13.89 -22.35 8.84
CA ARG A 111 12.60 -21.65 8.88
C ARG A 111 11.98 -21.41 7.51
N THR A 112 10.67 -21.35 7.49
CA THR A 112 9.88 -20.91 6.34
C THR A 112 9.05 -19.71 6.76
N ASP A 113 8.97 -18.69 5.91
CA ASP A 113 8.14 -17.51 6.15
C ASP A 113 7.26 -17.21 4.95
N ARG A 114 6.03 -16.74 5.20
CA ARG A 114 5.02 -16.53 4.18
C ARG A 114 4.18 -15.29 4.46
N ASN A 115 4.09 -14.40 3.48
CA ASN A 115 3.15 -13.30 3.48
C ASN A 115 1.97 -13.60 2.56
N SER A 116 0.76 -13.53 3.11
CA SER A 116 -0.46 -13.71 2.35
C SER A 116 -0.77 -12.48 1.51
N ARG A 117 -1.43 -12.68 0.34
CA ARG A 117 -1.86 -11.55 -0.53
C ARG A 117 -0.76 -10.50 -0.79
N SER A 118 0.50 -10.95 -0.80
CA SER A 118 1.66 -10.08 -0.96
C SER A 118 2.07 -9.84 -2.41
N LEU A 119 1.50 -10.60 -3.36
CA LEU A 119 1.74 -10.44 -4.79
C LEU A 119 0.42 -10.45 -5.54
N PHE A 120 0.26 -9.53 -6.49
CA PHE A 120 -0.86 -9.50 -7.42
C PHE A 120 -0.36 -9.58 -8.85
N VAL A 121 -0.86 -10.58 -9.58
CA VAL A 121 -0.59 -10.78 -11.00
C VAL A 121 -1.77 -10.24 -11.80
N PHE A 122 -1.51 -9.34 -12.74
CA PHE A 122 -2.48 -8.81 -13.70
C PHE A 122 -2.22 -9.43 -15.07
N ASN A 123 -3.22 -9.59 -15.92
CA ASN A 123 -3.01 -10.05 -17.30
C ASN A 123 -2.12 -9.06 -18.07
N GLU A 124 -2.35 -7.78 -17.85
CA GLU A 124 -1.56 -6.65 -18.37
C GLU A 124 -1.67 -5.46 -17.41
N MET A 125 -0.67 -4.58 -17.39
CA MET A 125 -0.76 -3.35 -16.62
C MET A 125 -1.66 -2.36 -17.35
N PRO A 126 -2.76 -1.89 -16.71
CA PRO A 126 -3.70 -0.99 -17.36
C PRO A 126 -3.11 0.41 -17.51
N THR A 127 -3.57 1.12 -18.54
CA THR A 127 -3.25 2.55 -18.76
C THR A 127 -4.37 3.48 -18.28
N GLU A 128 -5.55 2.92 -18.00
CA GLU A 128 -6.72 3.61 -17.46
C GLU A 128 -7.37 2.72 -16.41
N TYR A 129 -7.56 3.26 -15.19
CA TYR A 129 -8.03 2.49 -14.05
C TYR A 129 -8.57 3.39 -12.93
N GLU A 130 -9.27 2.77 -11.99
CA GLU A 130 -9.79 3.42 -10.79
C GLU A 130 -9.04 2.94 -9.55
N ILE A 131 -8.84 3.85 -8.60
CA ILE A 131 -8.26 3.55 -7.28
C ILE A 131 -9.20 4.05 -6.20
N ALA A 132 -9.19 3.39 -5.04
CA ALA A 132 -9.91 3.84 -3.86
C ALA A 132 -8.93 4.39 -2.82
N GLN A 133 -9.29 5.50 -2.17
CA GLN A 133 -8.64 5.99 -0.97
C GLN A 133 -9.52 5.74 0.26
N VAL A 134 -8.95 5.09 1.24
CA VAL A 134 -9.46 4.84 2.60
C VAL A 134 -8.48 5.50 3.56
N THR A 135 -8.93 6.08 4.65
CA THR A 135 -8.06 6.76 5.61
C THR A 135 -8.66 6.73 7.01
N ASP A 136 -7.83 6.91 8.04
CA ASP A 136 -8.29 7.09 9.42
C ASP A 136 -9.28 6.00 9.84
N THR A 137 -8.82 4.74 9.76
CA THR A 137 -9.65 3.57 10.12
C THR A 137 -9.75 3.38 11.63
N HIS A 138 -8.77 3.86 12.39
CA HIS A 138 -8.71 3.87 13.86
C HIS A 138 -9.17 2.55 14.49
N VAL A 139 -8.70 1.42 13.97
CA VAL A 139 -8.98 0.11 14.59
C VAL A 139 -8.55 0.14 16.05
N GLY A 140 -9.44 -0.29 16.95
CA GLY A 140 -9.20 -0.22 18.39
C GLY A 140 -9.68 1.07 19.06
N SER A 141 -10.25 2.02 18.30
CA SER A 141 -10.79 3.24 18.90
C SER A 141 -11.88 2.93 19.95
N TRP A 142 -12.05 3.85 20.89
CA TRP A 142 -13.10 3.78 21.95
C TRP A 142 -14.52 3.68 21.35
N SER A 143 -14.69 4.11 20.12
CA SER A 143 -15.88 3.84 19.31
C SER A 143 -15.86 2.35 18.94
N ARG A 144 -16.70 1.54 19.59
CA ARG A 144 -16.90 0.12 19.27
C ARG A 144 -17.29 -0.13 17.80
N SER A 145 -17.55 0.93 17.05
CA SER A 145 -17.95 0.90 15.64
C SER A 145 -16.77 0.90 14.64
N ALA A 146 -15.54 1.18 15.04
CA ALA A 146 -14.42 1.34 14.10
C ALA A 146 -14.20 0.09 13.21
N THR A 147 -14.07 -1.10 13.81
CA THR A 147 -13.88 -2.34 13.04
C THR A 147 -15.11 -2.71 12.19
N PRO A 148 -16.37 -2.68 12.73
CA PRO A 148 -17.57 -2.86 11.91
C PRO A 148 -17.71 -1.82 10.79
N MET A 149 -17.29 -0.56 11.02
CA MET A 149 -17.31 0.47 10.00
C MET A 149 -16.30 0.19 8.89
N LEU A 150 -15.08 -0.18 9.25
CA LEU A 150 -14.08 -0.59 8.26
C LEU A 150 -14.57 -1.79 7.43
N GLU A 151 -15.28 -2.75 8.04
CA GLU A 151 -15.90 -3.85 7.30
C GLU A 151 -16.94 -3.35 6.30
N ALA A 152 -17.79 -2.40 6.69
CA ALA A 152 -18.79 -1.82 5.80
C ALA A 152 -18.15 -1.05 4.64
N VAL A 153 -17.13 -0.24 4.91
CA VAL A 153 -16.33 0.47 3.90
C VAL A 153 -15.67 -0.54 2.95
N THR A 154 -15.05 -1.60 3.49
CA THR A 154 -14.41 -2.64 2.67
C THR A 154 -15.40 -3.31 1.71
N LYS A 155 -16.63 -3.60 2.16
CA LYS A 155 -17.70 -4.16 1.29
C LYS A 155 -18.06 -3.20 0.15
N GLN A 156 -18.17 -1.90 0.44
CA GLN A 156 -18.46 -0.90 -0.61
C GLN A 156 -17.30 -0.76 -1.59
N VAL A 157 -16.06 -0.69 -1.11
CA VAL A 157 -14.86 -0.62 -1.94
C VAL A 157 -14.73 -1.85 -2.83
N ASN A 158 -14.94 -3.06 -2.29
CA ASN A 158 -14.93 -4.29 -3.07
C ASN A 158 -16.03 -4.31 -4.14
N HIS A 159 -17.23 -3.77 -3.82
CA HIS A 159 -18.31 -3.64 -4.81
C HIS A 159 -17.94 -2.69 -5.94
N ALA A 160 -17.22 -1.60 -5.66
CA ALA A 160 -16.74 -0.64 -6.65
C ALA A 160 -15.59 -1.18 -7.51
N LYS A 161 -14.90 -2.25 -7.08
CA LYS A 161 -13.83 -2.97 -7.79
C LYS A 161 -12.70 -2.07 -8.28
N PRO A 162 -12.07 -1.24 -7.43
CA PRO A 162 -10.90 -0.48 -7.85
C PRO A 162 -9.75 -1.42 -8.23
N LEU A 163 -8.81 -0.91 -9.04
CA LEU A 163 -7.58 -1.63 -9.35
C LEU A 163 -6.73 -1.84 -8.10
N LEU A 164 -6.66 -0.81 -7.25
CA LEU A 164 -5.95 -0.84 -5.97
C LEU A 164 -6.61 0.07 -4.94
N VAL A 165 -6.25 -0.14 -3.67
CA VAL A 165 -6.67 0.68 -2.54
C VAL A 165 -5.44 1.34 -1.92
N LEU A 166 -5.52 2.64 -1.66
CA LEU A 166 -4.55 3.37 -0.84
C LEU A 166 -5.17 3.60 0.55
N ILE A 167 -4.47 3.18 1.60
CA ILE A 167 -4.85 3.51 2.97
C ILE A 167 -3.88 4.57 3.49
N THR A 168 -4.39 5.79 3.65
CA THR A 168 -3.58 6.95 3.97
C THR A 168 -3.47 7.20 5.48
N GLY A 169 -3.02 6.16 6.22
CA GLY A 169 -2.61 6.24 7.62
C GLY A 169 -3.73 6.18 8.66
N ASP A 170 -3.31 6.23 9.93
CA ASP A 170 -4.14 6.04 11.12
C ASP A 170 -4.97 4.75 11.02
N VAL A 171 -4.25 3.65 10.71
CA VAL A 171 -4.87 2.32 10.57
C VAL A 171 -5.25 1.74 11.93
N THR A 172 -4.48 2.08 12.98
CA THR A 172 -4.73 1.76 14.39
C THR A 172 -5.12 3.02 15.16
N ASN A 173 -5.60 2.85 16.38
CA ASN A 173 -5.90 3.99 17.26
C ASN A 173 -4.75 4.29 18.25
N GLY A 174 -3.98 3.29 18.66
CA GLY A 174 -2.91 3.43 19.63
C GLY A 174 -1.64 2.68 19.29
N GLY A 175 -1.52 2.10 18.09
CA GLY A 175 -0.31 1.40 17.63
C GLY A 175 -0.03 0.09 18.38
N THR A 176 -1.04 -0.53 19.00
CA THR A 176 -0.86 -1.76 19.77
C THR A 176 -0.82 -2.99 18.86
N ALA A 177 -0.20 -4.08 19.35
CA ALA A 177 -0.14 -5.34 18.63
C ALA A 177 -1.52 -5.90 18.26
N GLU A 178 -2.48 -5.81 19.18
CA GLU A 178 -3.85 -6.28 18.96
C GLU A 178 -4.57 -5.49 17.88
N GLU A 179 -4.38 -4.18 17.85
CA GLU A 179 -4.95 -3.29 16.83
C GLU A 179 -4.36 -3.62 15.46
N TYR A 180 -3.03 -3.80 15.34
CA TYR A 180 -2.40 -4.21 14.10
C TYR A 180 -2.89 -5.57 13.61
N GLN A 181 -2.97 -6.56 14.49
CA GLN A 181 -3.50 -7.87 14.15
C GLN A 181 -4.94 -7.80 13.65
N THR A 182 -5.76 -6.96 14.28
CA THR A 182 -7.15 -6.74 13.86
C THR A 182 -7.19 -6.02 12.50
N PHE A 183 -6.39 -4.98 12.32
CA PHE A 183 -6.27 -4.27 11.07
C PHE A 183 -5.84 -5.20 9.92
N LEU A 184 -4.81 -6.01 10.11
CA LEU A 184 -4.30 -6.93 9.08
C LEU A 184 -5.34 -7.99 8.70
N ARG A 185 -6.14 -8.49 9.67
CA ARG A 185 -7.29 -9.35 9.36
C ARG A 185 -8.31 -8.64 8.47
N MET A 186 -8.58 -7.36 8.74
CA MET A 186 -9.50 -6.56 7.93
C MET A 186 -8.91 -6.21 6.57
N LEU A 187 -7.62 -5.87 6.51
CA LEU A 187 -6.88 -5.60 5.28
C LEU A 187 -7.00 -6.76 4.28
N ASN A 188 -6.91 -8.00 4.78
CA ASN A 188 -7.04 -9.20 3.95
C ASN A 188 -8.45 -9.43 3.38
N ARG A 189 -9.45 -8.64 3.77
CA ARG A 189 -10.80 -8.67 3.18
C ARG A 189 -10.96 -7.76 1.96
N PHE A 190 -10.04 -6.83 1.72
CA PHE A 190 -10.03 -6.10 0.45
C PHE A 190 -9.68 -7.06 -0.69
N GLU A 191 -10.41 -6.99 -1.79
CA GLU A 191 -10.15 -7.83 -2.96
C GLU A 191 -8.98 -7.30 -3.79
N ALA A 192 -8.86 -5.98 -3.89
CA ALA A 192 -7.78 -5.29 -4.60
C ALA A 192 -6.48 -5.24 -3.78
N PRO A 193 -5.29 -5.14 -4.42
CA PRO A 193 -4.03 -4.86 -3.73
C PRO A 193 -4.14 -3.57 -2.94
N THR A 194 -3.64 -3.59 -1.69
CA THR A 194 -3.80 -2.48 -0.76
C THR A 194 -2.44 -1.96 -0.32
N PHE A 195 -2.21 -0.66 -0.47
CA PHE A 195 -0.96 0.01 -0.10
C PHE A 195 -1.22 0.96 1.06
N VAL A 196 -0.42 0.86 2.11
CA VAL A 196 -0.63 1.53 3.39
C VAL A 196 0.52 2.47 3.69
N CYS A 197 0.26 3.71 4.08
CA CYS A 197 1.26 4.56 4.73
C CYS A 197 0.96 4.71 6.23
N ALA A 198 1.96 5.13 7.00
CA ALA A 198 1.81 5.34 8.44
C ALA A 198 1.08 6.65 8.74
N GLY A 199 0.33 6.67 9.85
CA GLY A 199 -0.23 7.86 10.48
C GLY A 199 0.31 8.07 11.89
N ASN A 200 -0.12 9.15 12.54
CA ASN A 200 0.38 9.48 13.88
C ASN A 200 -0.16 8.55 14.96
N HIS A 201 -1.32 7.95 14.78
CA HIS A 201 -1.89 6.94 15.69
C HIS A 201 -1.27 5.54 15.52
N ASP A 202 -0.53 5.32 14.45
CA ASP A 202 0.11 4.03 14.16
C ASP A 202 1.41 3.81 14.95
N ARG A 203 1.76 4.75 15.82
CA ARG A 203 3.00 4.76 16.61
C ARG A 203 2.66 4.73 18.08
N HIS A 204 3.08 3.67 18.76
CA HIS A 204 2.91 3.59 20.22
C HIS A 204 3.74 4.66 20.96
N ASN A 205 4.87 5.05 20.37
CA ASN A 205 5.72 6.14 20.84
C ASN A 205 6.13 6.98 19.62
N PRO A 206 5.83 8.29 19.55
CA PRO A 206 6.15 9.13 18.40
C PRO A 206 7.65 9.26 18.09
N THR A 207 8.52 8.77 18.99
CA THR A 207 9.96 8.71 18.77
C THR A 207 10.47 7.36 18.27
N LEU A 208 9.60 6.33 18.23
CA LEU A 208 9.95 4.95 17.86
C LEU A 208 8.99 4.46 16.78
N ASP A 209 9.47 4.40 15.55
CA ASP A 209 8.72 3.88 14.37
C ASP A 209 8.45 2.36 14.41
N SER A 210 8.93 1.68 15.46
CA SER A 210 9.03 0.23 15.51
C SER A 210 7.71 -0.51 15.33
N ALA A 211 6.60 0.01 15.88
CA ALA A 211 5.32 -0.71 15.79
C ALA A 211 4.84 -0.82 14.33
N TYR A 212 4.77 0.28 13.59
CA TYR A 212 4.35 0.25 12.18
C TYR A 212 5.28 -0.64 11.34
N VAL A 213 6.59 -0.44 11.49
CA VAL A 213 7.61 -1.18 10.72
C VAL A 213 7.55 -2.68 10.98
N ASP A 214 7.29 -3.10 12.20
CA ASP A 214 7.15 -4.50 12.57
C ASP A 214 5.98 -5.21 11.83
N TYR A 215 4.91 -4.49 11.50
CA TYR A 215 3.70 -5.08 10.91
C TYR A 215 3.54 -4.78 9.43
N CYS A 216 3.89 -3.56 9.00
CA CYS A 216 3.65 -3.06 7.65
C CYS A 216 4.94 -2.86 6.83
N GLY A 217 6.11 -2.80 7.47
CA GLY A 217 7.39 -2.54 6.81
C GLY A 217 7.69 -1.04 6.70
N GLU A 218 8.57 -0.68 5.77
CA GLU A 218 9.00 0.70 5.57
C GLU A 218 7.83 1.66 5.33
N PRO A 219 7.76 2.78 6.07
CA PRO A 219 6.65 3.74 5.95
C PRO A 219 6.75 4.63 4.71
N SER A 220 7.95 4.79 4.13
CA SER A 220 8.19 5.53 2.89
C SER A 220 8.66 4.58 1.81
N TYR A 221 7.94 4.52 0.70
CA TYR A 221 8.26 3.63 -0.43
C TYR A 221 7.58 4.12 -1.70
N PHE A 222 7.89 3.46 -2.81
CA PHE A 222 7.18 3.69 -4.06
C PHE A 222 6.82 2.37 -4.75
N PHE A 223 5.87 2.44 -5.66
CA PHE A 223 5.53 1.39 -6.61
C PHE A 223 4.98 2.00 -7.89
N ASP A 224 5.00 1.22 -8.95
CA ASP A 224 4.52 1.67 -10.26
C ASP A 224 3.31 0.83 -10.71
N VAL A 225 2.35 1.49 -11.37
CA VAL A 225 1.26 0.87 -12.13
C VAL A 225 1.44 1.32 -13.58
N GLY A 226 1.99 0.45 -14.40
CA GLY A 226 2.37 0.84 -15.76
C GLY A 226 3.37 2.00 -15.76
N GLN A 227 2.93 3.16 -16.26
CA GLN A 227 3.73 4.38 -16.29
C GLN A 227 3.45 5.35 -15.14
N ASP A 228 2.57 5.01 -14.21
CA ASP A 228 2.19 5.88 -13.11
C ASP A 228 2.91 5.47 -11.84
N ARG A 229 3.53 6.43 -11.18
CA ARG A 229 4.28 6.24 -9.94
C ARG A 229 3.50 6.71 -8.73
N PHE A 230 3.39 5.83 -7.76
CA PHE A 230 2.82 6.08 -6.44
C PHE A 230 3.94 6.12 -5.41
N VAL A 231 3.93 7.14 -4.57
CA VAL A 231 4.94 7.34 -3.52
C VAL A 231 4.24 7.49 -2.19
N ALA A 232 4.42 6.52 -1.30
CA ALA A 232 4.08 6.64 0.09
C ALA A 232 5.13 7.53 0.78
N CYS A 233 4.67 8.53 1.50
CA CYS A 233 5.55 9.46 2.19
C CYS A 233 5.17 9.52 3.66
N ASP A 234 6.07 9.11 4.54
CA ASP A 234 5.91 9.32 5.97
C ASP A 234 6.19 10.78 6.31
N MET A 235 5.19 11.47 6.81
CA MET A 235 5.24 12.89 7.15
C MET A 235 5.19 13.12 8.67
N GLU A 236 5.32 12.06 9.48
CA GLU A 236 5.24 12.14 10.94
C GLU A 236 6.58 12.49 11.62
N PHE A 237 7.61 12.82 10.86
CA PHE A 237 8.88 13.31 11.40
C PHE A 237 8.84 14.81 11.72
N ARG A 238 9.70 15.25 12.63
CA ARG A 238 9.80 16.66 12.99
C ARG A 238 10.34 17.51 11.83
N TRP A 239 9.62 18.55 11.47
CA TRP A 239 9.81 19.40 10.29
C TRP A 239 11.08 20.24 10.24
N THR A 240 11.81 20.39 11.36
CA THR A 240 12.97 21.30 11.46
C THR A 240 14.12 20.93 10.51
N ASP A 241 14.24 19.65 10.13
CA ASP A 241 15.32 19.16 9.27
C ASP A 241 14.85 18.18 8.19
N TRP A 242 13.61 18.33 7.73
CA TRP A 242 12.99 17.39 6.78
C TRP A 242 13.83 17.13 5.53
N GLN A 243 14.53 18.13 4.98
CA GLN A 243 15.36 18.01 3.77
C GLN A 243 16.55 17.06 3.94
N ARG A 244 16.98 16.80 5.18
CA ARG A 244 18.10 15.91 5.51
C ARG A 244 17.64 14.58 6.10
N HIS A 245 16.34 14.42 6.33
CA HIS A 245 15.81 13.20 6.90
C HIS A 245 15.98 12.04 5.91
N PRO A 246 16.49 10.85 6.32
CA PRO A 246 16.73 9.73 5.41
C PRO A 246 15.49 9.30 4.64
N GLN A 247 14.31 9.27 5.27
CA GLN A 247 13.05 8.93 4.61
C GLN A 247 12.70 9.93 3.51
N TRP A 248 12.96 11.23 3.73
CA TRP A 248 12.75 12.25 2.72
C TRP A 248 13.68 12.09 1.52
N LEU A 249 14.94 11.74 1.75
CA LEU A 249 15.88 11.48 0.65
C LEU A 249 15.39 10.31 -0.21
N GLY A 250 14.86 9.24 0.40
CA GLY A 250 14.22 8.14 -0.31
C GLY A 250 13.00 8.57 -1.12
N VAL A 251 12.15 9.43 -0.56
CA VAL A 251 11.00 10.03 -1.27
C VAL A 251 11.47 10.90 -2.44
N ALA A 252 12.52 11.71 -2.24
CA ALA A 252 13.09 12.57 -3.28
C ALA A 252 13.62 11.72 -4.46
N ASP A 253 14.29 10.61 -4.17
CA ASP A 253 14.76 9.67 -5.20
C ASP A 253 13.58 9.00 -5.93
N ALA A 254 12.57 8.58 -5.19
CA ALA A 254 11.34 8.01 -5.76
C ALA A 254 10.64 8.99 -6.71
N LEU A 255 10.58 10.27 -6.33
CA LEU A 255 9.93 11.33 -7.13
C LEU A 255 10.71 11.70 -8.40
N ARG A 256 12.03 11.47 -8.47
CA ARG A 256 12.76 11.67 -9.72
C ARG A 256 12.19 10.83 -10.85
N GLY A 257 11.73 9.62 -10.56
CA GLY A 257 11.07 8.74 -11.52
C GLY A 257 11.92 8.41 -12.74
N GLY A 258 11.35 7.60 -13.64
CA GLY A 258 11.92 7.38 -14.96
C GLY A 258 11.45 8.44 -15.98
N PRO A 259 12.12 8.56 -17.14
CA PRO A 259 11.74 9.51 -18.19
C PRO A 259 10.33 9.26 -18.75
N SER A 260 9.81 8.04 -18.62
CA SER A 260 8.49 7.63 -19.09
C SER A 260 7.39 7.73 -18.04
N THR A 261 7.67 8.26 -16.82
CA THR A 261 6.66 8.39 -15.77
C THR A 261 5.59 9.41 -16.21
N ARG A 262 4.35 8.92 -16.34
CA ARG A 262 3.19 9.71 -16.76
C ARG A 262 2.64 10.57 -15.63
N TRP A 263 2.24 9.95 -14.52
CA TRP A 263 1.74 10.63 -13.33
C TRP A 263 2.57 10.27 -12.10
N ARG A 264 2.75 11.24 -11.20
CA ARG A 264 3.33 11.03 -9.88
C ARG A 264 2.26 11.35 -8.83
N ILE A 265 1.90 10.36 -8.04
CA ILE A 265 0.87 10.45 -7.02
C ILE A 265 1.57 10.19 -5.68
N VAL A 266 1.60 11.21 -4.83
CA VAL A 266 2.11 11.09 -3.46
C VAL A 266 0.93 10.86 -2.55
N PHE A 267 1.04 9.89 -1.65
CA PHE A 267 0.07 9.68 -0.60
C PHE A 267 0.76 9.63 0.77
N SER A 268 0.15 10.30 1.73
CA SER A 268 0.64 10.44 3.09
C SER A 268 -0.55 10.53 4.01
N HIS A 269 -0.34 10.27 5.31
CA HIS A 269 -1.42 10.50 6.27
C HIS A 269 -1.71 11.98 6.42
N ARG A 270 -0.67 12.78 6.53
CA ARG A 270 -0.76 14.13 7.02
C ARG A 270 -0.25 15.16 6.01
N TYR A 271 -0.98 16.24 5.88
CA TYR A 271 -0.48 17.49 5.37
C TYR A 271 -0.83 18.59 6.38
N GLU A 272 0.14 19.26 6.93
CA GLU A 272 -0.11 20.40 7.79
C GLU A 272 0.04 21.72 7.03
N PRO A 273 -0.89 22.68 7.23
CA PRO A 273 -0.79 23.99 6.59
C PRO A 273 0.50 24.76 6.91
N GLY A 274 1.13 24.42 8.05
CA GLY A 274 2.45 24.92 8.42
C GLY A 274 3.61 24.22 7.70
N MET A 275 3.35 23.17 6.93
CA MET A 275 4.31 22.61 5.98
C MET A 275 4.67 23.69 5.01
N SER A 276 5.89 24.09 5.08
CA SER A 276 6.39 25.29 4.44
C SER A 276 6.02 25.31 2.95
N TYR A 277 5.83 26.49 2.43
CA TYR A 277 5.83 26.84 1.00
C TYR A 277 6.91 26.05 0.21
N HIS A 278 8.04 25.72 0.83
CA HIS A 278 9.10 24.92 0.23
C HIS A 278 8.69 23.48 -0.09
N PHE A 279 7.87 22.83 0.74
CA PHE A 279 7.38 21.47 0.45
C PHE A 279 6.40 21.46 -0.71
N GLN A 280 5.42 22.37 -0.70
CA GLN A 280 4.49 22.52 -1.83
C GLN A 280 5.23 22.79 -3.13
N ARG A 281 6.20 23.71 -3.08
CA ARG A 281 7.06 24.04 -4.21
C ARG A 281 7.83 22.81 -4.69
N TYR A 282 8.39 22.03 -3.77
CA TYR A 282 9.12 20.81 -4.10
C TYR A 282 8.22 19.77 -4.79
N LEU A 283 6.99 19.55 -4.31
CA LEU A 283 6.05 18.66 -4.98
C LEU A 283 5.77 19.12 -6.42
N CYS A 284 5.58 20.41 -6.61
CA CYS A 284 5.32 20.98 -7.93
C CYS A 284 6.54 20.88 -8.86
N GLU A 285 7.74 21.20 -8.38
CA GLU A 285 8.99 21.07 -9.14
C GLU A 285 9.30 19.60 -9.49
N SER A 286 8.91 18.67 -8.62
CA SER A 286 8.99 17.23 -8.86
C SER A 286 7.85 16.70 -9.74
N ARG A 287 7.00 17.58 -10.29
CA ARG A 287 5.85 17.25 -11.15
C ARG A 287 4.89 16.26 -10.51
N VAL A 288 4.66 16.41 -9.20
CA VAL A 288 3.62 15.63 -8.51
C VAL A 288 2.25 16.07 -9.00
N SER A 289 1.49 15.13 -9.52
CA SER A 289 0.18 15.36 -10.12
C SER A 289 -0.92 15.46 -9.07
N ALA A 290 -0.81 14.62 -8.03
CA ALA A 290 -1.75 14.60 -6.90
C ALA A 290 -1.03 14.26 -5.59
N PHE A 291 -1.47 14.92 -4.51
CA PHE A 291 -1.12 14.62 -3.13
C PHE A 291 -2.38 14.22 -2.39
N LEU A 292 -2.42 12.98 -1.88
CA LEU A 292 -3.58 12.39 -1.21
C LEU A 292 -3.29 12.27 0.29
N SER A 293 -4.22 12.72 1.13
CA SER A 293 -4.03 12.71 2.59
C SER A 293 -5.30 12.34 3.35
N GLY A 294 -5.14 12.05 4.65
CA GLY A 294 -6.19 11.86 5.65
C GLY A 294 -6.04 12.83 6.80
N HIS A 295 -5.99 12.34 8.04
CA HIS A 295 -5.72 13.01 9.31
C HIS A 295 -6.81 13.95 9.83
N TRP A 296 -7.34 14.82 8.98
CA TRP A 296 -8.27 15.88 9.42
C TRP A 296 -9.71 15.41 9.59
N HIS A 297 -10.03 14.18 9.17
CA HIS A 297 -11.39 13.59 9.18
C HIS A 297 -12.44 14.38 8.38
N TRP A 298 -12.02 15.34 7.57
CA TRP A 298 -12.86 16.17 6.72
C TRP A 298 -12.53 16.03 5.25
N ASP A 299 -13.44 16.42 4.40
CA ASP A 299 -13.31 16.32 2.96
C ASP A 299 -12.79 17.62 2.35
N PHE A 300 -11.75 17.52 1.53
CA PHE A 300 -11.22 18.67 0.80
C PHE A 300 -10.66 18.26 -0.55
N VAL A 301 -11.00 19.04 -1.58
CA VAL A 301 -10.42 18.92 -2.92
C VAL A 301 -9.97 20.30 -3.39
N GLY A 302 -8.67 20.44 -3.60
CA GLY A 302 -8.07 21.70 -4.02
C GLY A 302 -6.78 21.51 -4.79
N LYS A 303 -5.99 22.58 -4.87
CA LYS A 303 -4.65 22.56 -5.50
C LYS A 303 -3.68 23.40 -4.68
N PHE A 304 -2.44 22.98 -4.62
CA PHE A 304 -1.35 23.85 -4.21
C PHE A 304 -1.08 24.94 -5.27
N SER A 305 -0.41 26.00 -4.88
CA SER A 305 -0.12 27.16 -5.75
C SER A 305 0.62 26.78 -7.04
N GLY A 306 1.37 25.69 -7.06
CA GLY A 306 2.07 25.16 -8.23
C GLY A 306 1.29 24.18 -9.09
N GLY A 307 -0.01 23.94 -8.79
CA GLY A 307 -0.91 23.14 -9.63
C GLY A 307 -1.10 21.69 -9.20
N THR A 308 -0.27 21.13 -8.31
CA THR A 308 -0.49 19.79 -7.76
C THR A 308 -1.85 19.72 -7.08
N LYS A 309 -2.68 18.73 -7.44
CA LYS A 309 -3.95 18.47 -6.76
C LYS A 309 -3.68 18.06 -5.32
N TRP A 310 -4.43 18.62 -4.38
CA TRP A 310 -4.44 18.16 -3.00
C TRP A 310 -5.83 17.69 -2.64
N VAL A 311 -5.91 16.44 -2.16
CA VAL A 311 -7.16 15.81 -1.75
C VAL A 311 -6.96 15.26 -0.34
N ALA A 312 -7.75 15.77 0.61
CA ALA A 312 -7.93 15.16 1.91
C ALA A 312 -9.28 14.42 1.90
N THR A 313 -9.27 13.14 2.26
CA THR A 313 -10.49 12.32 2.29
C THR A 313 -11.00 12.20 3.72
N ALA A 314 -12.31 12.31 3.92
CA ALA A 314 -12.93 12.15 5.23
C ALA A 314 -12.73 10.72 5.77
N ALA A 315 -12.70 10.62 7.11
CA ALA A 315 -12.30 9.42 7.84
C ALA A 315 -13.21 8.21 7.60
N SER A 316 -12.59 7.06 7.41
CA SER A 316 -13.28 5.78 7.23
C SER A 316 -13.91 5.27 8.53
N VAL A 317 -13.42 5.68 9.69
CA VAL A 317 -14.10 5.42 10.98
C VAL A 317 -15.51 6.04 11.02
N ASN A 318 -15.76 7.05 10.19
CA ASN A 318 -17.08 7.67 9.99
C ASN A 318 -17.80 7.13 8.74
N GLY A 319 -17.25 6.10 8.08
CA GLY A 319 -17.87 5.44 6.94
C GLY A 319 -17.57 6.07 5.58
N TYR A 320 -16.59 6.95 5.48
CA TYR A 320 -16.26 7.63 4.23
C TYR A 320 -15.05 7.02 3.53
N TRP A 321 -15.02 7.18 2.19
CA TRP A 321 -13.92 6.78 1.30
C TRP A 321 -14.08 7.50 -0.04
N ARG A 322 -13.08 7.43 -0.93
CA ARG A 322 -13.12 8.15 -2.20
C ARG A 322 -12.55 7.34 -3.34
N MET A 323 -13.13 7.50 -4.54
CA MET A 323 -12.61 6.98 -5.80
C MET A 323 -11.84 8.05 -6.57
N PHE A 324 -10.85 7.60 -7.32
CA PHE A 324 -10.14 8.40 -8.34
C PHE A 324 -10.10 7.59 -9.62
N ARG A 325 -10.28 8.28 -10.75
CA ARG A 325 -10.05 7.71 -12.07
C ARG A 325 -8.73 8.24 -12.62
N ILE A 326 -7.85 7.36 -13.04
CA ILE A 326 -6.53 7.66 -13.58
C ILE A 326 -6.50 7.20 -15.03
N GLY A 327 -6.16 8.12 -15.93
CA GLY A 327 -6.11 7.83 -17.36
C GLY A 327 -5.12 8.75 -18.09
N PRO A 328 -5.05 8.64 -19.42
CA PRO A 328 -4.14 9.47 -20.22
C PRO A 328 -4.42 10.98 -20.08
N GLU A 329 -5.66 11.36 -19.88
CA GLU A 329 -6.10 12.76 -19.80
C GLU A 329 -5.89 13.37 -18.40
N GLY A 330 -5.56 12.55 -17.39
CA GLY A 330 -5.30 13.04 -16.04
C GLY A 330 -5.83 12.16 -14.92
N ILE A 331 -5.88 12.77 -13.73
CA ILE A 331 -6.42 12.19 -12.51
C ILE A 331 -7.72 12.91 -12.19
N ALA A 332 -8.86 12.23 -12.34
CA ALA A 332 -10.16 12.73 -11.91
C ALA A 332 -10.41 12.33 -10.45
N VAL A 333 -10.94 13.28 -9.68
CA VAL A 333 -11.33 13.08 -8.29
C VAL A 333 -12.85 12.91 -8.27
N GLU A 334 -13.32 11.74 -7.87
CA GLU A 334 -14.74 11.47 -7.79
C GLU A 334 -15.33 12.03 -6.48
N ALA A 335 -16.66 12.06 -6.39
CA ALA A 335 -17.34 12.49 -5.18
C ALA A 335 -16.98 11.59 -3.97
N LEU A 336 -17.00 12.18 -2.78
CA LEU A 336 -16.87 11.43 -1.54
C LEU A 336 -17.99 10.37 -1.46
N GLN A 337 -17.62 9.16 -1.12
CA GLN A 337 -18.53 8.04 -0.93
C GLN A 337 -18.88 7.86 0.54
N GLY A 338 -20.08 7.37 0.84
CA GLY A 338 -20.53 7.12 2.21
C GLY A 338 -21.59 8.10 2.71
N PRO A 339 -21.90 8.08 4.04
CA PRO A 339 -21.31 7.14 4.99
C PRO A 339 -21.77 5.69 4.77
N ALA A 340 -20.81 4.75 4.89
CA ALA A 340 -21.14 3.33 4.96
C ALA A 340 -21.92 3.04 6.24
N THR A 341 -22.81 2.06 6.20
CA THR A 341 -23.58 1.65 7.39
C THR A 341 -23.12 0.26 7.83
N PRO A 342 -22.62 0.09 9.06
CA PRO A 342 -22.29 -1.21 9.58
C PRO A 342 -23.51 -2.13 9.57
N THR A 343 -23.31 -3.40 9.17
CA THR A 343 -24.36 -4.41 9.34
C THR A 343 -24.50 -4.67 10.85
N PRO A 344 -25.71 -4.65 11.42
CA PRO A 344 -25.93 -5.06 12.80
C PRO A 344 -25.36 -6.46 13.06
N PRO A 345 -24.82 -6.73 14.24
CA PRO A 345 -24.25 -8.03 14.61
C PRO A 345 -25.29 -9.15 14.61
#